data_a1d3d80c4a1647a7cfe14e8adfc980b6
#
_entry.id   a1d3d80c4a1647a7cfe14e8adfc980b6
#
_cell.length_a   1.000
_cell.length_b   1.000
_cell.length_c   1.000
_cell.angle_alpha   90.00
_cell.angle_beta   90.00
_cell.angle_gamma   90.00
#
_symmetry.space_group_name_H-M   'P 1'
#
loop_
_entity.id
_entity.type
_entity.pdbx_description
1 polymer ?
#
loop_
_entity_poly.entity_id
_entity_poly.type
_entity_poly.pdbx_seq_one_letter_code
_entity_poly.pdbx_strand_id
1 'polypeptide(L)'
;RNTELIYSDQIGETVAQMGFKTILAEGAKHVLGWKSPNYVYANALNQKLHVLLRNYKLSDDIAFRFSNRSWNEWPLTADKFAGWIASDDTVGEVVNLFMDYETFGEHQKAPTGIFDFMKALPKAALATRKLEFATVSEAAKKYQPVAVLHCPHVMSWADEERDVTAW
;
A
#
# COMPACT_ATOMS: atom_id res chain seq x y z
N ARG A 1 -4.94 10.60 4.88
CA ARG A 1 -3.81 9.98 5.60
C ARG A 1 -3.28 10.91 6.68
N ASN A 2 -2.65 10.35 7.68
CA ASN A 2 -1.76 11.08 8.58
C ASN A 2 -0.33 11.10 8.03
N THR A 3 0.54 11.98 8.54
CA THR A 3 1.98 11.95 8.23
C THR A 3 2.56 10.59 8.58
N GLU A 4 3.58 10.12 7.84
CA GLU A 4 4.24 8.82 8.05
C GLU A 4 3.27 7.62 8.17
N LEU A 5 2.06 7.73 7.62
CA LEU A 5 0.98 6.76 7.79
C LEU A 5 0.70 6.39 9.25
N ILE A 6 0.97 7.31 10.19
CA ILE A 6 0.74 7.11 11.63
C ILE A 6 -0.73 6.76 11.88
N TYR A 7 -0.95 5.65 12.58
CA TYR A 7 -2.28 5.15 12.88
C TYR A 7 -2.31 4.41 14.23
N SER A 8 -3.44 4.51 14.90
CA SER A 8 -3.89 3.65 16.00
C SER A 8 -5.41 3.61 16.00
N ASP A 9 -6.01 2.74 16.80
CA ASP A 9 -7.47 2.67 16.95
C ASP A 9 -8.04 4.03 17.38
N GLN A 10 -7.36 4.74 18.28
CA GLN A 10 -7.76 6.05 18.80
C GLN A 10 -7.67 7.16 17.76
N ILE A 11 -6.62 7.14 16.93
CA ILE A 11 -6.48 8.07 15.80
C ILE A 11 -7.62 7.83 14.80
N GLY A 12 -7.91 6.57 14.49
CA GLY A 12 -9.01 6.21 13.60
C GLY A 12 -10.36 6.70 14.14
N GLU A 13 -10.66 6.51 15.42
CA GLU A 13 -11.88 7.04 16.01
C GLU A 13 -11.99 8.55 15.88
N THR A 14 -10.90 9.29 16.19
CA THR A 14 -10.85 10.75 16.03
C THR A 14 -11.13 11.16 14.59
N VAL A 15 -10.51 10.48 13.62
CA VAL A 15 -10.72 10.75 12.18
C VAL A 15 -12.19 10.50 11.78
N ALA A 16 -12.81 9.46 12.31
CA ALA A 16 -14.22 9.16 12.09
C ALA A 16 -15.13 10.26 12.67
N GLN A 17 -14.82 10.75 13.87
CA GLN A 17 -15.55 11.86 14.52
C GLN A 17 -15.41 13.18 13.73
N MET A 18 -14.31 13.39 13.03
CA MET A 18 -14.13 14.51 12.10
C MET A 18 -14.97 14.36 10.81
N GLY A 19 -15.68 13.25 10.63
CA GLY A 19 -16.58 12.99 9.49
C GLY A 19 -15.95 12.25 8.31
N PHE A 20 -14.67 11.88 8.38
CA PHE A 20 -14.05 11.06 7.36
C PHE A 20 -14.61 9.62 7.37
N LYS A 21 -14.63 9.00 6.22
CA LYS A 21 -15.14 7.62 6.04
C LYS A 21 -14.02 6.61 5.82
N THR A 22 -12.83 7.08 5.49
CA THR A 22 -11.70 6.23 5.12
C THR A 22 -10.40 6.88 5.57
N ILE A 23 -9.47 6.07 6.06
CA ILE A 23 -8.09 6.46 6.37
C ILE A 23 -7.11 5.49 5.70
N LEU A 24 -5.96 6.02 5.30
CA LEU A 24 -4.84 5.23 4.79
C LEU A 24 -3.81 5.05 5.90
N ALA A 25 -3.34 3.82 6.08
CA ALA A 25 -2.39 3.45 7.12
C ALA A 25 -1.36 2.44 6.59
N GLU A 26 -0.30 2.17 7.36
CA GLU A 26 0.69 1.15 7.03
C GLU A 26 0.11 -0.26 7.19
N GLY A 27 0.52 -1.17 6.32
CA GLY A 27 0.18 -2.59 6.42
C GLY A 27 1.20 -3.36 7.29
N ALA A 28 1.44 -2.87 8.50
CA ALA A 28 2.45 -3.42 9.39
C ALA A 28 2.19 -4.89 9.74
N LYS A 29 3.19 -5.75 9.51
CA LYS A 29 3.08 -7.20 9.69
C LYS A 29 2.73 -7.61 11.11
N HIS A 30 3.29 -6.94 12.12
CA HIS A 30 3.00 -7.23 13.54
C HIS A 30 1.54 -6.91 13.93
N VAL A 31 0.88 -5.95 13.24
CA VAL A 31 -0.54 -5.64 13.43
C VAL A 31 -1.43 -6.58 12.64
N LEU A 32 -1.04 -6.88 11.40
CA LEU A 32 -1.79 -7.75 10.51
C LEU A 32 -1.70 -9.24 10.91
N GLY A 33 -0.54 -9.67 11.43
CA GLY A 33 -0.26 -11.09 11.65
C GLY A 33 -0.30 -11.86 10.31
N TRP A 34 -1.26 -12.79 10.19
CA TRP A 34 -1.47 -13.60 8.99
C TRP A 34 -2.37 -12.93 7.94
N LYS A 35 -3.00 -11.79 8.28
CA LYS A 35 -3.92 -11.08 7.38
C LYS A 35 -3.17 -10.38 6.25
N SER A 36 -3.85 -10.19 5.11
CA SER A 36 -3.30 -9.47 3.96
C SER A 36 -3.62 -7.97 4.02
N PRO A 37 -2.69 -7.07 3.64
CA PRO A 37 -2.98 -5.63 3.51
C PRO A 37 -3.91 -5.33 2.31
N ASN A 38 -4.21 -6.31 1.48
CA ASN A 38 -4.95 -6.15 0.24
C ASN A 38 -6.48 -6.26 0.41
N TYR A 39 -6.97 -6.03 1.61
CA TYR A 39 -8.38 -5.95 1.92
C TYR A 39 -8.72 -4.64 2.61
N VAL A 40 -10.01 -4.29 2.59
CA VAL A 40 -10.54 -3.19 3.39
C VAL A 40 -10.78 -3.69 4.82
N TYR A 41 -10.39 -2.88 5.81
CA TYR A 41 -10.62 -3.17 7.23
C TYR A 41 -11.50 -2.09 7.85
N ALA A 42 -12.09 -2.38 9.02
CA ALA A 42 -12.78 -1.40 9.84
C ALA A 42 -11.92 -1.02 11.05
N ASN A 43 -12.00 0.24 11.48
CA ASN A 43 -11.40 0.67 12.75
C ASN A 43 -12.07 -0.03 13.94
N ALA A 44 -11.29 -0.43 14.95
CA ALA A 44 -11.79 -1.19 16.09
C ALA A 44 -12.77 -0.40 16.97
N LEU A 45 -12.58 0.90 17.13
CA LEU A 45 -13.42 1.75 17.96
C LEU A 45 -14.59 2.36 17.20
N ASN A 46 -14.46 2.50 15.86
CA ASN A 46 -15.53 3.03 15.02
C ASN A 46 -15.57 2.30 13.67
N GLN A 47 -16.35 1.24 13.59
CA GLN A 47 -16.44 0.38 12.42
C GLN A 47 -17.01 1.06 11.15
N LYS A 48 -17.51 2.30 11.27
CA LYS A 48 -17.92 3.11 10.11
C LYS A 48 -16.73 3.72 9.35
N LEU A 49 -15.56 3.73 9.99
CA LEU A 49 -14.31 4.16 9.34
C LEU A 49 -13.63 2.95 8.68
N HIS A 50 -13.48 3.01 7.38
CA HIS A 50 -12.70 2.03 6.63
C HIS A 50 -11.22 2.36 6.69
N VAL A 51 -10.39 1.34 6.81
CA VAL A 51 -8.93 1.44 6.84
C VAL A 51 -8.37 0.71 5.63
N LEU A 52 -7.67 1.44 4.78
CA LEU A 52 -6.96 0.91 3.62
C LEU A 52 -5.47 0.87 3.93
N LEU A 53 -4.87 -0.30 3.78
CA LEU A 53 -3.51 -0.58 4.23
C LEU A 53 -2.52 -0.60 3.08
N ARG A 54 -1.36 0.00 3.30
CA ARG A 54 -0.24 -0.06 2.35
C ARG A 54 0.23 -1.50 2.17
N ASN A 55 0.33 -1.93 0.93
CA ASN A 55 1.12 -3.11 0.61
C ASN A 55 2.59 -2.69 0.62
N TYR A 56 3.25 -2.86 1.78
CA TYR A 56 4.63 -2.38 1.98
C TYR A 56 5.61 -3.08 1.03
N LYS A 57 5.47 -4.39 0.83
CA LYS A 57 6.37 -5.16 -0.03
C LYS A 57 6.40 -4.62 -1.46
N LEU A 58 5.24 -4.50 -2.10
CA LEU A 58 5.13 -3.99 -3.46
C LEU A 58 5.49 -2.51 -3.57
N SER A 59 5.16 -1.71 -2.54
CA SER A 59 5.53 -0.30 -2.50
C SER A 59 7.04 -0.11 -2.38
N ASP A 60 7.70 -0.91 -1.53
CA ASP A 60 9.14 -0.86 -1.31
C ASP A 60 9.94 -1.41 -2.50
N ASP A 61 9.35 -2.33 -3.28
CA ASP A 61 9.95 -2.80 -4.54
C ASP A 61 10.16 -1.63 -5.53
N ILE A 62 9.23 -0.67 -5.55
CA ILE A 62 9.38 0.56 -6.33
C ILE A 62 10.28 1.58 -5.61
N ALA A 63 9.99 1.85 -4.33
CA ALA A 63 10.62 2.95 -3.62
C ALA A 63 12.12 2.71 -3.37
N PHE A 64 12.53 1.50 -3.03
CA PHE A 64 13.88 1.20 -2.55
C PHE A 64 14.65 0.21 -3.44
N ARG A 65 13.97 -0.79 -4.01
CA ARG A 65 14.66 -1.85 -4.75
C ARG A 65 14.80 -1.59 -6.24
N PHE A 66 14.04 -0.65 -6.80
CA PHE A 66 13.94 -0.41 -8.24
C PHE A 66 15.30 -0.27 -8.93
N SER A 67 16.22 0.49 -8.36
CA SER A 67 17.58 0.71 -8.91
C SER A 67 18.64 -0.26 -8.38
N ASN A 68 18.29 -1.15 -7.47
CA ASN A 68 19.23 -2.11 -6.88
C ASN A 68 19.54 -3.25 -7.86
N ARG A 69 20.69 -3.18 -8.53
CA ARG A 69 21.13 -4.19 -9.52
C ARG A 69 21.48 -5.55 -8.89
N SER A 70 21.68 -5.61 -7.57
CA SER A 70 21.92 -6.86 -6.84
C SER A 70 20.64 -7.54 -6.40
N TRP A 71 19.51 -6.89 -6.58
CA TRP A 71 18.21 -7.50 -6.27
C TRP A 71 17.87 -8.59 -7.30
N ASN A 72 17.47 -9.77 -6.83
CA ASN A 72 17.20 -10.92 -7.68
C ASN A 72 16.11 -10.67 -8.74
N GLU A 73 15.21 -9.73 -8.47
CA GLU A 73 14.12 -9.35 -9.37
C GLU A 73 14.48 -8.16 -10.28
N TRP A 74 15.72 -7.66 -10.21
CA TRP A 74 16.15 -6.60 -11.12
C TRP A 74 16.33 -7.13 -12.56
N PRO A 75 15.95 -6.37 -13.61
CA PRO A 75 15.25 -5.09 -13.56
C PRO A 75 13.75 -5.25 -13.32
N LEU A 76 13.16 -4.31 -12.58
CA LEU A 76 11.73 -4.24 -12.41
C LEU A 76 11.09 -3.52 -13.60
N THR A 77 10.40 -4.27 -14.45
CA THR A 77 9.64 -3.73 -15.57
C THR A 77 8.16 -3.55 -15.22
N ALA A 78 7.47 -2.66 -15.93
CA ALA A 78 6.05 -2.41 -15.70
C ALA A 78 5.18 -3.67 -15.90
N ASP A 79 5.48 -4.48 -16.93
CA ASP A 79 4.75 -5.73 -17.19
C ASP A 79 4.98 -6.76 -16.08
N LYS A 80 6.23 -6.90 -15.60
CA LYS A 80 6.59 -7.79 -14.50
C LYS A 80 5.84 -7.39 -13.23
N PHE A 81 5.85 -6.09 -12.88
CA PHE A 81 5.18 -5.58 -11.70
C PHE A 81 3.66 -5.71 -11.80
N ALA A 82 3.07 -5.38 -12.94
CA ALA A 82 1.65 -5.58 -13.20
C ALA A 82 1.26 -7.07 -13.07
N GLY A 83 2.12 -7.97 -13.56
CA GLY A 83 1.94 -9.41 -13.39
C GLY A 83 1.93 -9.84 -11.93
N TRP A 84 2.80 -9.28 -11.09
CA TRP A 84 2.81 -9.57 -9.64
C TRP A 84 1.52 -9.12 -8.95
N ILE A 85 1.05 -7.89 -9.25
CA ILE A 85 -0.20 -7.39 -8.68
C ILE A 85 -1.39 -8.26 -9.12
N ALA A 86 -1.40 -8.71 -10.37
CA ALA A 86 -2.48 -9.51 -10.95
C ALA A 86 -2.37 -11.02 -10.66
N SER A 87 -1.32 -11.46 -9.97
CA SER A 87 -1.10 -12.87 -9.69
C SER A 87 -2.05 -13.37 -8.59
N ASP A 88 -2.32 -14.67 -8.62
CA ASP A 88 -3.18 -15.32 -7.62
C ASP A 88 -2.51 -15.36 -6.23
N ASP A 89 -1.19 -15.12 -6.16
CA ASP A 89 -0.45 -14.97 -4.89
C ASP A 89 -0.72 -13.62 -4.21
N THR A 90 -1.15 -12.62 -4.98
CA THR A 90 -1.55 -11.31 -4.44
C THR A 90 -3.03 -11.34 -4.06
N VAL A 91 -3.34 -12.14 -3.03
CA VAL A 91 -4.72 -12.35 -2.58
C VAL A 91 -5.29 -11.06 -1.98
N GLY A 92 -6.46 -10.64 -2.48
CA GLY A 92 -7.17 -9.48 -1.96
C GLY A 92 -8.13 -8.85 -2.97
N GLU A 93 -8.72 -7.75 -2.57
CA GLU A 93 -9.69 -6.96 -3.35
C GLU A 93 -9.09 -5.61 -3.80
N VAL A 94 -8.09 -5.12 -3.08
CA VAL A 94 -7.42 -3.85 -3.33
C VAL A 94 -5.91 -4.00 -3.16
N VAL A 95 -5.12 -3.29 -3.94
CA VAL A 95 -3.68 -3.16 -3.73
C VAL A 95 -3.35 -1.68 -3.60
N ASN A 96 -2.91 -1.29 -2.42
CA ASN A 96 -2.59 0.10 -2.11
C ASN A 96 -1.08 0.29 -2.15
N LEU A 97 -0.61 1.06 -3.12
CA LEU A 97 0.81 1.42 -3.27
C LEU A 97 0.99 2.85 -2.77
N PHE A 98 1.57 2.99 -1.58
CA PHE A 98 1.83 4.29 -0.96
C PHE A 98 3.32 4.51 -0.84
N MET A 99 3.80 5.65 -1.28
CA MET A 99 5.19 6.07 -1.19
C MET A 99 5.28 7.59 -1.31
N ASP A 100 6.41 8.14 -0.92
CA ASP A 100 6.66 9.57 -1.02
C ASP A 100 6.87 10.01 -2.47
N TYR A 101 6.54 11.26 -2.77
CA TYR A 101 6.81 11.84 -4.09
C TYR A 101 8.31 11.88 -4.40
N GLU A 102 9.15 12.04 -3.38
CA GLU A 102 10.61 12.02 -3.47
C GLU A 102 11.15 10.70 -4.04
N THR A 103 10.37 9.63 -3.96
CA THR A 103 10.69 8.38 -4.67
C THR A 103 10.98 8.65 -6.14
N PHE A 104 10.23 9.55 -6.77
CA PHE A 104 10.30 9.82 -8.21
C PHE A 104 11.13 11.07 -8.50
N GLY A 105 12.43 10.92 -8.61
CA GLY A 105 13.37 11.98 -9.01
C GLY A 105 14.47 12.26 -8.00
N GLU A 106 14.26 11.95 -6.72
CA GLU A 106 15.27 12.10 -5.69
C GLU A 106 15.85 10.73 -5.30
N HIS A 107 15.03 9.81 -4.78
CA HIS A 107 15.47 8.46 -4.41
C HIS A 107 15.75 7.61 -5.66
N GLN A 108 14.81 7.56 -6.58
CA GLN A 108 14.94 6.92 -7.88
C GLN A 108 15.10 7.98 -8.95
N LYS A 109 16.36 8.28 -9.33
CA LYS A 109 16.70 9.33 -10.30
C LYS A 109 16.34 8.92 -11.74
N ALA A 110 16.18 9.89 -12.64
CA ALA A 110 15.81 9.65 -14.03
C ALA A 110 16.66 8.57 -14.74
N PRO A 111 18.00 8.48 -14.56
CA PRO A 111 18.81 7.44 -15.19
C PRO A 111 18.50 6.01 -14.74
N THR A 112 17.74 5.80 -13.65
CA THR A 112 17.30 4.47 -13.22
C THR A 112 16.19 3.90 -14.10
N GLY A 113 15.52 4.73 -14.92
CA GLY A 113 14.39 4.35 -15.75
C GLY A 113 13.03 4.44 -15.01
N ILE A 114 13.00 5.00 -13.79
CA ILE A 114 11.79 5.07 -12.97
C ILE A 114 10.62 5.78 -13.67
N PHE A 115 10.91 6.86 -14.42
CA PHE A 115 9.86 7.61 -15.10
C PHE A 115 9.28 6.85 -16.30
N ASP A 116 10.10 6.05 -17.00
CA ASP A 116 9.60 5.20 -18.08
C ASP A 116 8.77 4.05 -17.53
N PHE A 117 9.19 3.46 -16.41
CA PHE A 117 8.40 2.51 -15.65
C PHE A 117 7.03 3.10 -15.28
N MET A 118 7.00 4.30 -14.68
CA MET A 118 5.75 4.97 -14.27
C MET A 118 4.83 5.30 -15.45
N LYS A 119 5.38 5.68 -16.60
CA LYS A 119 4.60 5.89 -17.84
C LYS A 119 3.99 4.60 -18.37
N ALA A 120 4.72 3.50 -18.27
CA ALA A 120 4.29 2.21 -18.81
C ALA A 120 3.32 1.45 -17.88
N LEU A 121 3.47 1.62 -16.55
CA LEU A 121 2.73 0.87 -15.54
C LEU A 121 1.20 0.91 -15.70
N PRO A 122 0.54 2.06 -15.93
CA PRO A 122 -0.91 2.09 -16.06
C PRO A 122 -1.42 1.23 -17.22
N LYS A 123 -0.73 1.29 -18.36
CA LYS A 123 -1.07 0.47 -19.54
C LYS A 123 -0.85 -1.01 -19.26
N ALA A 124 0.27 -1.38 -18.66
CA ALA A 124 0.60 -2.75 -18.31
C ALA A 124 -0.43 -3.33 -17.31
N ALA A 125 -0.79 -2.57 -16.27
CA ALA A 125 -1.80 -2.99 -15.29
C ALA A 125 -3.15 -3.27 -15.95
N LEU A 126 -3.67 -2.34 -16.74
CA LEU A 126 -4.96 -2.51 -17.43
C LEU A 126 -4.93 -3.64 -18.48
N ALA A 127 -3.80 -3.92 -19.09
CA ALA A 127 -3.65 -5.01 -20.05
C ALA A 127 -3.83 -6.40 -19.41
N THR A 128 -3.64 -6.55 -18.10
CA THR A 128 -3.90 -7.80 -17.37
C THR A 128 -5.37 -8.19 -17.37
N ARG A 129 -6.29 -7.23 -17.58
CA ARG A 129 -7.76 -7.37 -17.48
C ARG A 129 -8.27 -7.84 -16.10
N LYS A 130 -7.38 -7.96 -15.13
CA LYS A 130 -7.70 -8.28 -13.72
C LYS A 130 -7.68 -7.05 -12.83
N LEU A 131 -7.05 -5.96 -13.28
CA LEU A 131 -6.81 -4.75 -12.49
C LEU A 131 -7.59 -3.56 -13.06
N GLU A 132 -8.08 -2.73 -12.17
CA GLU A 132 -8.65 -1.42 -12.46
C GLU A 132 -8.07 -0.38 -11.50
N PHE A 133 -8.02 0.87 -11.91
CA PHE A 133 -7.67 1.96 -11.01
C PHE A 133 -8.93 2.48 -10.33
N ALA A 134 -8.81 2.78 -9.05
CA ALA A 134 -9.90 3.35 -8.27
C ALA A 134 -9.36 4.46 -7.34
N THR A 135 -10.20 5.44 -7.06
CA THR A 135 -9.94 6.36 -5.96
C THR A 135 -10.19 5.66 -4.63
N VAL A 136 -9.63 6.21 -3.55
CA VAL A 136 -9.86 5.72 -2.18
C VAL A 136 -11.35 5.61 -1.86
N SER A 137 -12.14 6.62 -2.28
CA SER A 137 -13.58 6.64 -2.04
C SER A 137 -14.34 5.58 -2.83
N GLU A 138 -13.93 5.28 -4.05
CA GLU A 138 -14.52 4.22 -4.88
C GLU A 138 -14.22 2.85 -4.29
N ALA A 139 -12.95 2.59 -3.92
CA ALA A 139 -12.56 1.34 -3.28
C ALA A 139 -13.32 1.10 -1.98
N ALA A 140 -13.40 2.13 -1.11
CA ALA A 140 -14.13 2.03 0.16
C ALA A 140 -15.66 1.89 0.03
N LYS A 141 -16.24 2.30 -1.10
CA LYS A 141 -17.66 2.07 -1.40
C LYS A 141 -17.90 0.69 -2.01
N LYS A 142 -16.97 0.22 -2.85
CA LYS A 142 -17.09 -1.04 -3.58
C LYS A 142 -16.90 -2.25 -2.66
N TYR A 143 -15.97 -2.17 -1.74
CA TYR A 143 -15.58 -3.28 -0.86
C TYR A 143 -15.97 -3.02 0.59
N GLN A 144 -16.54 -4.04 1.23
CA GLN A 144 -16.87 -3.99 2.65
C GLN A 144 -15.67 -4.45 3.48
N PRO A 145 -15.50 -3.93 4.70
CA PRO A 145 -14.46 -4.42 5.60
C PRO A 145 -14.59 -5.92 5.84
N VAL A 146 -13.50 -6.66 5.60
CA VAL A 146 -13.47 -8.11 5.84
C VAL A 146 -13.29 -8.45 7.31
N ALA A 147 -12.72 -7.53 8.09
CA ALA A 147 -12.49 -7.68 9.52
C ALA A 147 -12.25 -6.33 10.18
N VAL A 148 -12.27 -6.33 11.50
CA VAL A 148 -11.80 -5.21 12.32
C VAL A 148 -10.27 -5.26 12.40
N LEU A 149 -9.65 -4.12 12.18
CA LEU A 149 -8.22 -3.91 12.45
C LEU A 149 -8.07 -3.41 13.88
N HIS A 150 -7.42 -4.19 14.73
CA HIS A 150 -7.09 -3.80 16.10
C HIS A 150 -5.63 -3.34 16.15
N CYS A 151 -5.44 -2.06 16.42
CA CYS A 151 -4.14 -1.39 16.50
C CYS A 151 -4.09 -0.51 17.75
N PRO A 152 -3.88 -1.11 18.96
CA PRO A 152 -3.94 -0.40 20.22
C PRO A 152 -2.76 0.54 20.44
N HIS A 153 -1.65 0.28 19.80
CA HIS A 153 -0.44 1.11 19.84
C HIS A 153 -0.24 1.81 18.50
N VAL A 154 0.43 2.95 18.54
CA VAL A 154 0.73 3.71 17.32
C VAL A 154 1.62 2.86 16.41
N MET A 155 1.26 2.77 15.14
CA MET A 155 2.11 2.23 14.07
C MET A 155 2.40 3.30 13.02
N SER A 156 3.52 3.16 12.32
CA SER A 156 3.97 4.05 11.25
C SER A 156 4.80 3.27 10.24
N TRP A 157 4.93 3.76 9.02
CA TRP A 157 5.89 3.19 8.07
C TRP A 157 7.35 3.51 8.43
N ALA A 158 7.57 4.45 9.37
CA ALA A 158 8.88 4.80 9.91
C ALA A 158 9.29 3.95 11.12
N ASP A 159 8.46 2.99 11.56
CA ASP A 159 8.77 2.14 12.70
C ASP A 159 9.95 1.22 12.43
N GLU A 160 10.81 1.03 13.43
CA GLU A 160 11.95 0.10 13.37
C GLU A 160 11.50 -1.36 13.25
N GLU A 161 10.32 -1.71 13.77
CA GLU A 161 9.73 -3.04 13.71
C GLU A 161 9.09 -3.39 12.35
N ARG A 162 9.12 -2.49 11.38
CA ARG A 162 8.73 -2.84 10.02
C ARG A 162 9.67 -3.94 9.51
N ASP A 163 9.20 -4.74 8.57
CA ASP A 163 10.02 -5.78 7.96
C ASP A 163 11.23 -5.19 7.23
N VAL A 164 12.34 -5.05 7.95
CA VAL A 164 13.62 -4.53 7.42
C VAL A 164 14.29 -5.46 6.40
N THR A 165 13.70 -6.61 6.09
CA THR A 165 14.18 -7.47 4.99
C THR A 165 14.06 -6.80 3.62
N ALA A 166 13.45 -5.64 3.58
CA ALA A 166 13.36 -4.80 2.39
C ALA A 166 14.60 -3.96 2.08
N TRP A 167 15.58 -3.87 3.02
CA TRP A 167 16.82 -3.09 2.86
C TRP A 167 17.98 -3.91 2.35
#